data_b9774a3b14b3ccc9e39d56cbff4720a4
#
_entry.id   b9774a3b14b3ccc9e39d56cbff4720a4
#
_cell.length_a   1.000
_cell.length_b   1.000
_cell.length_c   1.000
_cell.angle_alpha   90.00
_cell.angle_beta   90.00
_cell.angle_gamma   90.00
#
_symmetry.space_group_name_H-M   'P 1'
#
loop_
_entity.id
_entity.type
_entity.pdbx_description
1 polymer ?
#
loop_
_entity_poly.entity_id
_entity_poly.type
_entity_poly.pdbx_seq_one_letter_code
_entity_poly.pdbx_strand_id
1 'polypeptide(L)'
;MMMTNKVEVSAKSGMHFKFYSDDVEVTYYCSPVSGKEVVKVNAEIVSEAQNFKFSSTHEFEINGNPAKIRLNGHGLTKSVTLCEFFVADELVKAYKLTYGTKGKVPLMVQLVISVIAAAVGWFFAAQFLSSWLAFAIMIAVLGLAVFKFEKPCWECEEV
;
A
#
# COMPACT_ATOMS: atom_id res chain seq x y z
N MET A 1 13.04 17.78 -21.57
CA MET A 1 11.73 17.57 -20.95
C MET A 1 11.98 16.63 -19.78
N MET A 2 11.88 17.11 -18.52
CA MET A 2 12.09 16.22 -17.37
C MET A 2 10.94 15.22 -17.32
N MET A 3 11.23 13.94 -17.57
CA MET A 3 10.27 12.85 -17.37
C MET A 3 10.09 12.68 -15.86
N THR A 4 8.89 12.91 -15.37
CA THR A 4 8.59 12.84 -13.94
C THR A 4 8.26 11.39 -13.58
N ASN A 5 9.06 10.79 -12.72
CA ASN A 5 8.75 9.50 -12.11
C ASN A 5 7.42 9.62 -11.34
N LYS A 6 6.51 8.70 -11.58
CA LYS A 6 5.18 8.76 -10.98
C LYS A 6 4.82 7.42 -10.33
N VAL A 7 4.29 7.51 -9.12
CA VAL A 7 3.70 6.36 -8.43
C VAL A 7 2.21 6.62 -8.24
N GLU A 8 1.38 5.70 -8.70
CA GLU A 8 -0.06 5.72 -8.48
C GLU A 8 -0.46 4.49 -7.67
N VAL A 9 -1.12 4.72 -6.54
CA VAL A 9 -1.59 3.65 -5.67
C VAL A 9 -3.07 3.78 -5.43
N SER A 10 -3.81 2.73 -5.72
CA SER A 10 -5.23 2.63 -5.43
C SER A 10 -5.58 1.20 -5.00
N ALA A 11 -6.40 1.07 -3.96
CA ALA A 11 -6.89 -0.23 -3.53
C ALA A 11 -7.66 -0.99 -4.63
N LYS A 12 -8.24 -0.26 -5.59
CA LYS A 12 -9.06 -0.81 -6.67
C LYS A 12 -8.26 -1.08 -7.95
N SER A 13 -7.30 -0.22 -8.28
CA SER A 13 -6.48 -0.32 -9.50
C SER A 13 -5.09 -0.91 -9.27
N GLY A 14 -4.71 -1.23 -8.03
CA GLY A 14 -3.38 -1.73 -7.69
C GLY A 14 -2.33 -0.62 -7.53
N MET A 15 -1.08 -1.04 -7.49
CA MET A 15 0.09 -0.17 -7.39
C MET A 15 0.78 -0.09 -8.76
N HIS A 16 1.00 1.12 -9.24
CA HIS A 16 1.68 1.41 -10.49
C HIS A 16 2.92 2.25 -10.20
N PHE A 17 4.06 1.74 -10.60
CA PHE A 17 5.35 2.43 -10.50
C PHE A 17 5.86 2.74 -11.90
N LYS A 18 6.39 3.95 -12.09
CA LYS A 18 7.07 4.35 -13.31
C LYS A 18 8.50 4.74 -12.98
N PHE A 19 9.40 4.12 -13.69
CA PHE A 19 10.84 4.39 -13.63
C PHE A 19 11.32 4.84 -15.01
N TYR A 20 12.38 5.63 -15.01
CA TYR A 20 13.05 6.04 -16.24
C TYR A 20 14.53 5.77 -16.07
N SER A 21 15.12 5.09 -17.05
CA SER A 21 16.55 4.89 -17.17
C SER A 21 16.94 5.32 -18.58
N ASP A 22 17.73 6.39 -18.70
CA ASP A 22 18.01 7.07 -19.96
C ASP A 22 16.71 7.44 -20.68
N ASP A 23 16.50 6.96 -21.92
CA ASP A 23 15.30 7.20 -22.72
C ASP A 23 14.27 6.05 -22.64
N VAL A 24 14.45 5.12 -21.68
CA VAL A 24 13.58 3.93 -21.53
C VAL A 24 12.60 4.14 -20.39
N GLU A 25 11.31 3.98 -20.69
CA GLU A 25 10.26 3.94 -19.68
C GLU A 25 10.04 2.51 -19.18
N VAL A 26 10.17 2.29 -17.88
CA VAL A 26 9.85 1.02 -17.23
C VAL A 26 8.65 1.20 -16.32
N THR A 27 7.62 0.40 -16.52
CA THR A 27 6.42 0.42 -15.67
C THR A 27 6.28 -0.92 -14.96
N TYR A 28 6.04 -0.89 -13.66
CA TYR A 28 5.72 -2.05 -12.86
C TYR A 28 4.33 -1.90 -12.27
N TYR A 29 3.51 -2.90 -12.50
CA TYR A 29 2.17 -3.02 -11.95
C TYR A 29 2.10 -4.21 -10.99
N CYS A 30 1.47 -3.99 -9.84
CA CYS A 30 1.21 -5.03 -8.85
C CYS A 30 -0.20 -4.87 -8.28
N SER A 31 -0.98 -5.96 -8.32
CA SER A 31 -2.33 -6.00 -7.73
C SER A 31 -2.32 -6.79 -6.43
N PRO A 32 -2.61 -6.16 -5.29
CA PRO A 32 -2.68 -6.86 -4.00
C PRO A 32 -3.89 -7.81 -3.91
N VAL A 33 -4.89 -7.63 -4.77
CA VAL A 33 -6.13 -8.44 -4.78
C VAL A 33 -5.97 -9.70 -5.61
N SER A 34 -5.44 -9.57 -6.83
CA SER A 34 -5.29 -10.71 -7.77
C SER A 34 -3.90 -11.35 -7.72
N GLY A 35 -2.94 -10.72 -7.04
CA GLY A 35 -1.54 -11.13 -7.07
C GLY A 35 -0.88 -10.96 -8.43
N LYS A 36 -1.54 -10.32 -9.40
CA LYS A 36 -0.97 -10.12 -10.73
C LYS A 36 0.12 -9.06 -10.68
N GLU A 37 1.29 -9.39 -11.22
CA GLU A 37 2.45 -8.50 -11.37
C GLU A 37 2.87 -8.45 -12.82
N VAL A 38 3.12 -7.26 -13.34
CA VAL A 38 3.49 -7.05 -14.75
C VAL A 38 4.57 -5.97 -14.83
N VAL A 39 5.66 -6.29 -15.51
CA VAL A 39 6.71 -5.33 -15.89
C VAL A 39 6.61 -5.05 -17.38
N LYS A 40 6.65 -3.78 -17.75
CA LYS A 40 6.71 -3.33 -19.14
C LYS A 40 7.89 -2.41 -19.34
N VAL A 41 8.54 -2.57 -20.48
CA VAL A 41 9.59 -1.70 -20.99
C VAL A 41 9.07 -1.06 -22.27
N ASN A 42 9.00 0.27 -22.33
CA ASN A 42 8.44 1.02 -23.48
C ASN A 42 7.06 0.48 -23.92
N ALA A 43 6.17 0.20 -22.94
CA ALA A 43 4.84 -0.38 -23.10
C ALA A 43 4.79 -1.88 -23.53
N GLU A 44 5.91 -2.53 -23.82
CA GLU A 44 5.99 -3.96 -24.10
C GLU A 44 6.14 -4.77 -22.81
N ILE A 45 5.37 -5.87 -22.65
CA ILE A 45 5.43 -6.73 -21.46
C ILE A 45 6.72 -7.58 -21.55
N VAL A 46 7.61 -7.40 -20.57
CA VAL A 46 8.88 -8.14 -20.48
C VAL A 46 8.86 -9.19 -19.37
N SER A 47 8.00 -9.03 -18.37
CA SER A 47 7.83 -9.99 -17.28
C SER A 47 6.39 -9.94 -16.75
N GLU A 48 5.80 -11.12 -16.53
CA GLU A 48 4.49 -11.27 -15.91
C GLU A 48 4.53 -12.43 -14.91
N ALA A 49 3.97 -12.20 -13.72
CA ALA A 49 3.87 -13.22 -12.68
C ALA A 49 2.56 -13.10 -11.92
N GLN A 50 2.20 -14.17 -11.22
CA GLN A 50 1.12 -14.15 -10.23
C GLN A 50 1.72 -14.52 -8.88
N ASN A 51 1.73 -13.57 -7.97
CA ASN A 51 2.37 -13.71 -6.68
C ASN A 51 1.50 -13.10 -5.57
N PHE A 52 1.19 -13.90 -4.56
CA PHE A 52 0.48 -13.46 -3.36
C PHE A 52 1.43 -13.25 -2.16
N LYS A 53 2.74 -13.39 -2.36
CA LYS A 53 3.75 -13.05 -1.36
C LYS A 53 3.99 -11.55 -1.41
N PHE A 54 4.46 -10.99 -0.30
CA PHE A 54 4.79 -9.57 -0.21
C PHE A 54 6.24 -9.25 -0.61
N SER A 55 6.88 -10.18 -1.29
CA SER A 55 8.19 -9.99 -1.91
C SER A 55 8.19 -10.64 -3.27
N SER A 56 8.67 -9.93 -4.26
CA SER A 56 8.86 -10.42 -5.63
C SER A 56 10.10 -9.80 -6.25
N THR A 57 10.64 -10.48 -7.24
CA THR A 57 11.75 -9.99 -8.05
C THR A 57 11.45 -10.33 -9.50
N HIS A 58 11.47 -9.33 -10.36
CA HIS A 58 11.37 -9.46 -11.80
C HIS A 58 12.71 -9.11 -12.43
N GLU A 59 13.27 -10.03 -13.21
CA GLU A 59 14.51 -9.85 -13.95
C GLU A 59 14.20 -9.73 -15.44
N PHE A 60 14.83 -8.79 -16.12
CA PHE A 60 14.64 -8.48 -17.53
C PHE A 60 15.88 -7.75 -18.07
N GLU A 61 15.85 -7.29 -19.32
CA GLU A 61 16.95 -6.55 -19.93
C GLU A 61 16.49 -5.19 -20.44
N ILE A 62 17.37 -4.20 -20.33
CA ILE A 62 17.19 -2.86 -20.90
C ILE A 62 18.46 -2.51 -21.68
N ASN A 63 18.32 -2.28 -22.99
CA ASN A 63 19.45 -1.92 -23.87
C ASN A 63 20.65 -2.89 -23.75
N GLY A 64 20.38 -4.20 -23.54
CA GLY A 64 21.41 -5.21 -23.36
C GLY A 64 22.04 -5.27 -21.96
N ASN A 65 21.58 -4.47 -21.02
CA ASN A 65 22.00 -4.52 -19.63
C ASN A 65 20.98 -5.27 -18.78
N PRO A 66 21.41 -6.12 -17.84
CA PRO A 66 20.51 -6.79 -16.90
C PRO A 66 19.83 -5.75 -16.01
N ALA A 67 18.53 -5.87 -15.88
CA ALA A 67 17.72 -5.01 -15.03
C ALA A 67 16.82 -5.85 -14.13
N LYS A 68 16.49 -5.33 -12.95
CA LYS A 68 15.58 -6.01 -12.02
C LYS A 68 14.73 -5.02 -11.25
N ILE A 69 13.49 -5.41 -10.99
CA ILE A 69 12.61 -4.74 -10.03
C ILE A 69 12.40 -5.67 -8.85
N ARG A 70 12.61 -5.16 -7.66
CA ARG A 70 12.37 -5.88 -6.40
C ARG A 70 11.29 -5.18 -5.60
N LEU A 71 10.25 -5.92 -5.23
CA LEU A 71 9.22 -5.48 -4.30
C LEU A 71 9.41 -6.20 -2.98
N ASN A 72 9.49 -5.47 -1.87
CA ASN A 72 9.61 -6.03 -0.54
C ASN A 72 8.63 -5.35 0.43
N GLY A 73 7.73 -6.15 1.01
CA GLY A 73 6.85 -5.71 2.08
C GLY A 73 7.48 -5.94 3.45
N HIS A 74 7.54 -4.90 4.27
CA HIS A 74 8.12 -4.91 5.60
C HIS A 74 7.08 -4.58 6.69
N GLY A 75 7.40 -5.00 7.92
CA GLY A 75 6.60 -4.74 9.12
C GLY A 75 5.60 -5.86 9.45
N LEU A 76 5.13 -5.87 10.70
CA LEU A 76 4.17 -6.85 11.23
C LEU A 76 2.84 -6.86 10.46
N THR A 77 2.41 -5.69 9.98
CA THR A 77 1.18 -5.49 9.21
C THR A 77 1.44 -5.33 7.71
N LYS A 78 2.73 -5.47 7.27
CA LYS A 78 3.15 -5.21 5.88
C LYS A 78 2.68 -3.85 5.35
N SER A 79 2.63 -2.88 6.26
CA SER A 79 2.21 -1.51 5.97
C SER A 79 3.28 -0.67 5.26
N VAL A 80 4.49 -1.19 5.15
CA VAL A 80 5.59 -0.56 4.42
C VAL A 80 5.99 -1.46 3.28
N THR A 81 6.01 -0.93 2.07
CA THR A 81 6.43 -1.65 0.87
C THR A 81 7.52 -0.85 0.19
N LEU A 82 8.66 -1.49 -0.06
CA LEU A 82 9.79 -0.92 -0.78
C LEU A 82 9.81 -1.50 -2.20
N CYS A 83 9.80 -0.64 -3.20
CA CYS A 83 9.95 -1.00 -4.61
C CYS A 83 11.25 -0.40 -5.13
N GLU A 84 12.18 -1.27 -5.52
CA GLU A 84 13.54 -0.92 -5.94
C GLU A 84 13.74 -1.30 -7.40
N PHE A 85 14.33 -0.41 -8.17
CA PHE A 85 14.68 -0.63 -9.56
C PHE A 85 16.21 -0.56 -9.74
N PHE A 86 16.77 -1.61 -10.33
CA PHE A 86 18.21 -1.75 -10.57
C PHE A 86 18.47 -1.93 -12.06
N VAL A 87 19.60 -1.39 -12.53
CA VAL A 87 20.18 -1.65 -13.86
C VAL A 87 21.66 -1.94 -13.67
N ALA A 88 22.15 -3.01 -14.26
CA ALA A 88 23.54 -3.50 -14.11
C ALA A 88 23.96 -3.63 -12.63
N ASP A 89 23.04 -4.11 -11.76
CA ASP A 89 23.17 -4.23 -10.31
C ASP A 89 23.32 -2.90 -9.54
N GLU A 90 23.27 -1.77 -10.22
CA GLU A 90 23.22 -0.46 -9.56
C GLU A 90 21.76 -0.04 -9.28
N LEU A 91 21.51 0.49 -8.07
CA LEU A 91 20.20 1.01 -7.71
C LEU A 91 19.96 2.34 -8.44
N VAL A 92 19.03 2.32 -9.39
CA VAL A 92 18.63 3.53 -10.13
C VAL A 92 17.62 4.34 -9.34
N LYS A 93 16.65 3.65 -8.72
CA LYS A 93 15.53 4.30 -8.02
C LYS A 93 14.88 3.37 -7.01
N ALA A 94 14.43 3.96 -5.89
CA ALA A 94 13.61 3.26 -4.92
C ALA A 94 12.41 4.11 -4.48
N TYR A 95 11.28 3.44 -4.27
CA TYR A 95 10.06 4.02 -3.72
C TYR A 95 9.65 3.27 -2.47
N LYS A 96 9.43 4.02 -1.41
CA LYS A 96 8.87 3.52 -0.16
C LYS A 96 7.41 3.94 -0.06
N LEU A 97 6.53 2.95 -0.05
CA LEU A 97 5.11 3.13 0.19
C LEU A 97 4.81 2.81 1.64
N THR A 98 4.18 3.74 2.33
CA THR A 98 3.71 3.54 3.70
C THR A 98 2.18 3.66 3.73
N TYR A 99 1.52 2.62 4.21
CA TYR A 99 0.07 2.62 4.40
C TYR A 99 -0.25 3.05 5.83
N GLY A 100 -0.97 4.13 5.96
CA GLY A 100 -1.32 4.66 7.27
C GLY A 100 -2.28 5.83 7.20
N THR A 101 -2.52 6.42 8.35
CA THR A 101 -3.26 7.67 8.46
C THR A 101 -2.28 8.85 8.43
N LYS A 102 -2.67 9.96 7.82
CA LYS A 102 -1.87 11.22 7.85
C LYS A 102 -1.73 11.83 9.24
N GLY A 103 -2.39 11.23 10.23
CA GLY A 103 -2.36 11.66 11.63
C GLY A 103 -1.07 11.27 12.36
N LYS A 104 -0.78 11.99 13.45
CA LYS A 104 0.38 11.73 14.33
C LYS A 104 0.27 10.40 15.08
N VAL A 105 -0.91 9.75 15.07
CA VAL A 105 -1.18 8.52 15.80
C VAL A 105 -1.20 7.33 14.83
N PRO A 106 -0.41 6.29 15.08
CA PRO A 106 -0.44 5.09 14.26
C PRO A 106 -1.84 4.46 14.19
N LEU A 107 -2.24 3.98 12.99
CA LEU A 107 -3.57 3.38 12.77
C LEU A 107 -3.93 2.32 13.82
N MET A 108 -2.98 1.48 14.22
CA MET A 108 -3.21 0.45 15.24
C MET A 108 -3.55 1.02 16.61
N VAL A 109 -2.85 2.09 17.02
CA VAL A 109 -3.14 2.76 18.29
C VAL A 109 -4.53 3.40 18.27
N GLN A 110 -4.89 3.99 17.14
CA GLN A 110 -6.21 4.60 16.95
C GLN A 110 -7.33 3.55 16.98
N LEU A 111 -7.15 2.40 16.33
CA LEU A 111 -8.10 1.27 16.40
C LEU A 111 -8.27 0.77 17.83
N VAL A 112 -7.17 0.58 18.58
CA VAL A 112 -7.23 0.15 19.98
C VAL A 112 -7.98 1.15 20.84
N ILE A 113 -7.68 2.44 20.71
CA ILE A 113 -8.39 3.50 21.45
C ILE A 113 -9.90 3.50 21.10
N SER A 114 -10.24 3.37 19.82
CA SER A 114 -11.64 3.33 19.37
C SER A 114 -12.40 2.14 19.94
N VAL A 115 -11.77 0.95 19.98
CA VAL A 115 -12.37 -0.26 20.55
C VAL A 115 -12.58 -0.11 22.06
N ILE A 116 -11.60 0.44 22.79
CA ILE A 116 -11.73 0.68 24.23
C ILE A 116 -12.84 1.69 24.50
N ALA A 117 -12.86 2.81 23.77
CA ALA A 117 -13.89 3.84 23.94
C ALA A 117 -15.31 3.29 23.64
N ALA A 118 -15.44 2.44 22.63
CA ALA A 118 -16.70 1.79 22.30
C ALA A 118 -17.14 0.79 23.37
N ALA A 119 -16.22 -0.01 23.92
CA ALA A 119 -16.53 -0.96 25.00
C ALA A 119 -16.99 -0.24 26.27
N VAL A 120 -16.33 0.85 26.64
CA VAL A 120 -16.71 1.70 27.78
C VAL A 120 -18.07 2.35 27.52
N GLY A 121 -18.29 2.90 26.33
CA GLY A 121 -19.57 3.49 25.94
C GLY A 121 -20.72 2.49 25.98
N TRP A 122 -20.50 1.26 25.51
CA TRP A 122 -21.47 0.18 25.58
C TRP A 122 -21.79 -0.20 27.04
N PHE A 123 -20.79 -0.32 27.90
CA PHE A 123 -20.98 -0.66 29.31
C PHE A 123 -21.90 0.34 30.01
N PHE A 124 -21.68 1.65 29.80
CA PHE A 124 -22.54 2.69 30.36
C PHE A 124 -23.93 2.73 29.72
N ALA A 125 -24.01 2.61 28.41
CA ALA A 125 -25.28 2.61 27.68
C ALA A 125 -26.19 1.43 28.07
N ALA A 126 -25.60 0.24 28.32
CA ALA A 126 -26.35 -0.95 28.74
C ALA A 126 -27.05 -0.84 30.10
N GLN A 127 -26.70 0.17 30.92
CA GLN A 127 -27.37 0.41 32.17
C GLN A 127 -28.71 1.14 31.97
N PHE A 128 -28.88 1.86 30.86
CA PHE A 128 -30.07 2.66 30.56
C PHE A 128 -30.88 2.12 29.38
N LEU A 129 -30.28 1.30 28.55
CA LEU A 129 -30.87 0.76 27.34
C LEU A 129 -30.80 -0.78 27.35
N SER A 130 -31.68 -1.43 26.57
CA SER A 130 -31.54 -2.86 26.39
C SER A 130 -30.15 -3.18 25.78
N SER A 131 -29.53 -4.29 26.21
CA SER A 131 -28.17 -4.68 25.77
C SER A 131 -28.03 -4.73 24.26
N TRP A 132 -29.07 -5.16 23.52
CA TRP A 132 -29.08 -5.20 22.07
C TRP A 132 -29.06 -3.82 21.43
N LEU A 133 -29.80 -2.86 21.98
CA LEU A 133 -29.85 -1.49 21.47
C LEU A 133 -28.52 -0.78 21.74
N ALA A 134 -27.94 -0.95 22.94
CA ALA A 134 -26.62 -0.43 23.27
C ALA A 134 -25.53 -0.99 22.36
N PHE A 135 -25.59 -2.29 22.04
CA PHE A 135 -24.67 -2.94 21.11
C PHE A 135 -24.80 -2.40 19.67
N ALA A 136 -26.02 -2.23 19.19
CA ALA A 136 -26.26 -1.66 17.85
C ALA A 136 -25.72 -0.22 17.73
N ILE A 137 -25.92 0.61 18.75
CA ILE A 137 -25.37 1.98 18.80
C ILE A 137 -23.83 1.94 18.80
N MET A 138 -23.22 1.04 19.59
CA MET A 138 -21.78 0.86 19.63
C MET A 138 -21.20 0.54 18.24
N ILE A 139 -21.79 -0.41 17.53
CA ILE A 139 -21.36 -0.78 16.17
C ILE A 139 -21.52 0.40 15.19
N ALA A 140 -22.64 1.15 15.29
CA ALA A 140 -22.86 2.32 14.43
C ALA A 140 -21.81 3.42 14.69
N VAL A 141 -21.49 3.69 15.96
CA VAL A 141 -20.48 4.70 16.34
C VAL A 141 -19.08 4.26 15.89
N LEU A 142 -18.72 3.00 16.09
CA LEU A 142 -17.44 2.45 15.59
C LEU A 142 -17.33 2.55 14.06
N GLY A 143 -18.39 2.17 13.35
CA GLY A 143 -18.44 2.30 11.91
C GLY A 143 -18.25 3.75 11.45
N LEU A 144 -18.94 4.70 12.08
CA LEU A 144 -18.80 6.13 11.77
C LEU A 144 -17.39 6.64 12.10
N ALA A 145 -16.81 6.24 13.22
CA ALA A 145 -15.47 6.66 13.62
C ALA A 145 -14.41 6.14 12.62
N VAL A 146 -14.48 4.86 12.24
CA VAL A 146 -13.52 4.26 11.30
C VAL A 146 -13.68 4.82 9.88
N PHE A 147 -14.91 5.03 9.39
CA PHE A 147 -15.14 5.45 8.01
C PHE A 147 -15.13 6.97 7.79
N LYS A 148 -15.38 7.77 8.79
CA LYS A 148 -15.57 9.21 8.62
C LYS A 148 -14.38 10.06 9.07
N PHE A 149 -13.62 9.65 10.08
CA PHE A 149 -12.62 10.52 10.69
C PHE A 149 -11.21 10.42 10.09
N GLU A 150 -10.78 9.27 9.60
CA GLU A 150 -9.48 9.18 8.92
C GLU A 150 -9.49 8.06 7.87
N LYS A 151 -9.50 8.45 6.60
CA LYS A 151 -9.29 7.49 5.52
C LYS A 151 -7.81 7.16 5.46
N PRO A 152 -7.41 5.90 5.72
CA PRO A 152 -6.04 5.49 5.52
C PRO A 152 -5.68 5.66 4.04
N CYS A 153 -4.50 6.18 3.80
CA CYS A 153 -3.98 6.38 2.46
C CYS A 153 -2.55 5.83 2.34
N TRP A 154 -2.13 5.59 1.12
CA TRP A 154 -0.74 5.30 0.83
C TRP A 154 0.03 6.60 0.69
N GLU A 155 1.13 6.73 1.43
CA GLU A 155 2.13 7.77 1.23
C GLU A 155 3.31 7.16 0.46
N CYS A 156 3.74 7.85 -0.58
CA CYS A 156 4.88 7.46 -1.38
C CYS A 156 6.03 8.42 -1.12
N GLU A 157 7.16 7.88 -0.71
CA GLU A 157 8.40 8.60 -0.50
C GLU A 157 9.45 8.02 -1.46
N GLU A 158 10.18 8.91 -2.11
CA GLU A 158 11.35 8.55 -2.89
C GLU A 158 12.55 8.42 -1.96
N VAL A 159 13.27 7.31 -2.02
CA VAL A 159 14.38 6.98 -1.13
C VAL A 159 15.70 6.91 -1.90
#